data_e2933c4de65d383ad97198aa22e35d72
#
_entry.id   e2933c4de65d383ad97198aa22e35d72
#
_cell.length_a   1.000
_cell.length_b   1.000
_cell.length_c   1.000
_cell.angle_alpha   90.00
_cell.angle_beta   90.00
_cell.angle_gamma   90.00
#
_symmetry.space_group_name_H-M   'P 1'
#
loop_
_entity.id
_entity.type
_entity.pdbx_description
1 polymer ?
#
loop_
_entity_poly.entity_id
_entity_poly.type
_entity_poly.pdbx_seq_one_letter_code
_entity_poly.pdbx_strand_id
1 'polypeptide(L)'
;MAKCEVFSKPRQEVKPLVNMLGAVIILLASTLAGFYRAKQYALRPRQLRELIAALQRLMTEINYGLTPLPDAMGKMGVQTREPIKTLFLHAAKQMEPPLGHTARESLQSGIEQAWGKSAMKADEREVMLQLSYSLGTSDRQDQTKHISLAIQQLMHEESRAQADQMKYERMSRSLGMLVGALIVILIF
;
A
#
# COMPACT_ATOMS: atom_id res chain seq x y z
N MET A 1 62.60 -27.04 40.51
CA MET A 1 62.00 -25.72 40.51
C MET A 1 61.79 -25.32 39.06
N ALA A 2 60.61 -25.51 38.50
CA ALA A 2 60.25 -25.07 37.19
C ALA A 2 58.87 -24.37 37.26
N LYS A 3 58.88 -23.09 36.95
CA LYS A 3 57.80 -22.16 37.07
C LYS A 3 56.88 -22.33 35.84
N CYS A 4 55.64 -22.77 36.07
CA CYS A 4 54.57 -22.73 35.07
C CYS A 4 54.15 -21.27 34.87
N GLU A 5 54.49 -20.65 33.78
CA GLU A 5 53.83 -19.43 33.31
C GLU A 5 52.57 -19.79 32.58
N VAL A 6 51.48 -19.38 33.22
CA VAL A 6 50.13 -19.49 32.65
C VAL A 6 49.98 -18.50 31.51
N PHE A 7 49.80 -19.02 30.31
CA PHE A 7 49.44 -18.30 29.12
C PHE A 7 47.98 -17.83 29.23
N SER A 8 47.76 -16.59 29.67
CA SER A 8 46.46 -15.94 29.64
C SER A 8 46.59 -14.63 28.88
N LYS A 9 46.12 -14.63 27.63
CA LYS A 9 45.39 -13.58 26.93
C LYS A 9 45.28 -13.93 25.43
N PRO A 10 44.08 -14.06 24.93
CA PRO A 10 43.50 -13.03 24.06
C PRO A 10 41.98 -12.95 24.21
N ARG A 11 41.45 -12.31 25.22
CA ARG A 11 40.00 -12.11 25.38
C ARG A 11 39.57 -10.63 25.24
N GLN A 12 40.49 -9.72 25.02
CA GLN A 12 40.19 -8.28 24.96
C GLN A 12 40.02 -7.74 23.56
N GLU A 13 40.51 -8.37 22.49
CA GLU A 13 40.40 -7.85 21.12
C GLU A 13 39.11 -8.26 20.40
N VAL A 14 38.41 -9.28 20.88
CA VAL A 14 37.18 -9.76 20.22
C VAL A 14 35.96 -8.88 20.56
N LYS A 15 35.95 -8.24 21.74
CA LYS A 15 34.83 -7.38 22.17
C LYS A 15 34.59 -6.17 21.27
N PRO A 16 35.61 -5.39 20.85
CA PRO A 16 35.38 -4.24 19.97
C PRO A 16 34.91 -4.67 18.58
N LEU A 17 35.40 -5.80 18.06
CA LEU A 17 34.98 -6.35 16.78
C LEU A 17 33.50 -6.79 16.79
N VAL A 18 33.06 -7.49 17.84
CA VAL A 18 31.66 -7.90 18.00
C VAL A 18 30.73 -6.69 18.16
N ASN A 19 31.17 -5.68 18.93
CA ASN A 19 30.39 -4.45 19.09
C ASN A 19 30.29 -3.66 17.75
N MET A 20 31.35 -3.57 16.96
CA MET A 20 31.33 -2.97 15.63
C MET A 20 30.39 -3.74 14.68
N LEU A 21 30.46 -5.08 14.71
CA LEU A 21 29.57 -5.91 13.88
C LEU A 21 28.10 -5.73 14.28
N GLY A 22 27.81 -5.67 15.57
CA GLY A 22 26.48 -5.39 16.09
C GLY A 22 25.95 -4.02 15.66
N ALA A 23 26.78 -2.98 15.74
CA ALA A 23 26.43 -1.63 15.31
C ALA A 23 26.10 -1.57 13.80
N VAL A 24 26.91 -2.23 12.97
CA VAL A 24 26.67 -2.32 11.51
C VAL A 24 25.34 -3.04 11.20
N ILE A 25 25.06 -4.16 11.90
CA ILE A 25 23.80 -4.90 11.71
C ILE A 25 22.59 -4.05 12.10
N ILE A 26 22.65 -3.33 13.22
CA ILE A 26 21.58 -2.45 13.68
C ILE A 26 21.35 -1.30 12.67
N LEU A 27 22.42 -0.69 12.13
CA LEU A 27 22.33 0.34 11.11
C LEU A 27 21.70 -0.18 9.82
N LEU A 28 22.10 -1.35 9.37
CA LEU A 28 21.51 -1.97 8.19
C LEU A 28 20.02 -2.31 8.40
N ALA A 29 19.67 -2.90 9.54
CA ALA A 29 18.29 -3.25 9.86
C ALA A 29 17.40 -2.01 9.97
N SER A 30 17.84 -0.94 10.62
CA SER A 30 17.10 0.32 10.73
C SER A 30 16.94 1.02 9.40
N THR A 31 17.96 0.99 8.54
CA THR A 31 17.91 1.55 7.19
C THR A 31 16.91 0.80 6.31
N LEU A 32 16.94 -0.54 6.32
CA LEU A 32 15.98 -1.38 5.58
C LEU A 32 14.54 -1.16 6.05
N ALA A 33 14.31 -1.08 7.37
CA ALA A 33 12.99 -0.76 7.92
C ALA A 33 12.51 0.63 7.49
N GLY A 34 13.40 1.62 7.44
CA GLY A 34 13.11 2.96 6.92
C GLY A 34 12.71 2.95 5.45
N PHE A 35 13.44 2.24 4.60
CA PHE A 35 13.11 2.09 3.18
C PHE A 35 11.78 1.37 2.95
N TYR A 36 11.49 0.32 3.71
CA TYR A 36 10.21 -0.38 3.61
C TYR A 36 9.04 0.53 3.93
N ARG A 37 9.13 1.31 5.00
CA ARG A 37 8.12 2.31 5.37
C ARG A 37 7.98 3.41 4.29
N ALA A 38 9.08 3.95 3.80
CA ALA A 38 9.07 4.97 2.74
C ALA A 38 8.37 4.47 1.47
N LYS A 39 8.58 3.21 1.09
CA LYS A 39 7.91 2.58 -0.05
C LYS A 39 6.39 2.52 0.11
N GLN A 40 5.89 2.21 1.31
CA GLN A 40 4.45 2.20 1.59
C GLN A 40 3.81 3.59 1.41
N TYR A 41 4.47 4.65 1.88
CA TYR A 41 3.99 6.02 1.71
C TYR A 41 3.98 6.46 0.23
N ALA A 42 4.91 5.99 -0.58
CA ALA A 42 4.93 6.28 -2.01
C ALA A 42 3.87 5.48 -2.80
N LEU A 43 3.54 4.27 -2.36
CA LEU A 43 2.57 3.41 -3.04
C LEU A 43 1.12 3.86 -2.81
N ARG A 44 0.77 4.35 -1.62
CA ARG A 44 -0.60 4.74 -1.27
C ARG A 44 -1.21 5.75 -2.24
N PRO A 45 -0.62 6.94 -2.50
CA PRO A 45 -1.21 7.90 -3.43
C PRO A 45 -1.25 7.38 -4.87
N ARG A 46 -0.31 6.52 -5.26
CA ARG A 46 -0.31 5.90 -6.58
C ARG A 46 -1.47 4.92 -6.76
N GLN A 47 -1.72 4.07 -5.77
CA GLN A 47 -2.83 3.13 -5.80
C GLN A 47 -4.19 3.84 -5.75
N LEU A 48 -4.30 4.92 -4.97
CA LEU A 48 -5.50 5.74 -4.93
C LEU A 48 -5.79 6.39 -6.30
N ARG A 49 -4.80 6.96 -6.96
CA ARG A 49 -4.97 7.48 -8.33
C ARG A 49 -5.45 6.41 -9.31
N GLU A 50 -4.90 5.22 -9.22
CA GLU A 50 -5.29 4.12 -10.08
C GLU A 50 -6.72 3.65 -9.82
N LEU A 51 -7.13 3.58 -8.54
CA LEU A 51 -8.51 3.27 -8.13
C LEU A 51 -9.49 4.34 -8.62
N ILE A 52 -9.17 5.63 -8.41
CA ILE A 52 -9.97 6.76 -8.89
C ILE A 52 -10.16 6.68 -10.42
N ALA A 53 -9.07 6.46 -11.16
CA ALA A 53 -9.14 6.33 -12.61
C ALA A 53 -9.99 5.13 -13.06
N ALA A 54 -9.92 4.00 -12.32
CA ALA A 54 -10.77 2.84 -12.59
C ALA A 54 -12.24 3.15 -12.35
N LEU A 55 -12.59 3.82 -11.25
CA LEU A 55 -13.96 4.23 -10.96
C LEU A 55 -14.51 5.24 -11.98
N GLN A 56 -13.69 6.18 -12.46
CA GLN A 56 -14.08 7.12 -13.52
C GLN A 56 -14.43 6.39 -14.82
N ARG A 57 -13.64 5.38 -15.19
CA ARG A 57 -13.92 4.54 -16.36
C ARG A 57 -15.18 3.71 -16.15
N LEU A 58 -15.35 3.11 -14.96
CA LEU A 58 -16.54 2.36 -14.60
C LEU A 58 -17.79 3.25 -14.73
N MET A 59 -17.73 4.47 -14.22
CA MET A 59 -18.80 5.46 -14.34
C MET A 59 -19.13 5.75 -15.82
N THR A 60 -18.12 5.84 -16.68
CA THR A 60 -18.29 6.03 -18.13
C THR A 60 -18.97 4.82 -18.80
N GLU A 61 -18.53 3.60 -18.45
CA GLU A 61 -19.15 2.36 -18.96
C GLU A 61 -20.63 2.23 -18.53
N ILE A 62 -20.97 2.62 -17.31
CA ILE A 62 -22.36 2.60 -16.81
C ILE A 62 -23.21 3.65 -17.54
N ASN A 63 -22.68 4.86 -17.77
CA ASN A 63 -23.45 5.94 -18.39
C ASN A 63 -23.67 5.75 -19.89
N TYR A 64 -22.63 5.37 -20.61
CA TYR A 64 -22.61 5.37 -22.07
C TYR A 64 -22.48 3.98 -22.67
N GLY A 65 -21.91 3.03 -21.94
CA GLY A 65 -21.76 1.65 -22.36
C GLY A 65 -23.02 0.85 -22.00
N LEU A 66 -23.62 0.14 -22.94
CA LEU A 66 -24.63 -0.89 -22.64
C LEU A 66 -23.98 -2.16 -22.07
N THR A 67 -22.81 -2.02 -21.42
CA THR A 67 -22.00 -3.12 -20.93
C THR A 67 -22.54 -3.59 -19.58
N PRO A 68 -22.84 -4.88 -19.41
CA PRO A 68 -23.20 -5.43 -18.10
C PRO A 68 -22.11 -5.17 -17.05
N LEU A 69 -22.53 -4.99 -15.80
CA LEU A 69 -21.61 -4.65 -14.71
C LEU A 69 -20.44 -5.64 -14.53
N PRO A 70 -20.63 -6.98 -14.67
CA PRO A 70 -19.52 -7.94 -14.61
C PRO A 70 -18.45 -7.66 -15.66
N ASP A 71 -18.89 -7.45 -16.92
CA ASP A 71 -17.98 -7.16 -18.03
C ASP A 71 -17.25 -5.83 -17.86
N ALA A 72 -17.96 -4.80 -17.38
CA ALA A 72 -17.36 -3.51 -17.08
C ALA A 72 -16.27 -3.65 -15.99
N MET A 73 -16.55 -4.37 -14.92
CA MET A 73 -15.54 -4.65 -13.87
C MET A 73 -14.38 -5.50 -14.39
N GLY A 74 -14.64 -6.49 -15.24
CA GLY A 74 -13.61 -7.29 -15.89
C GLY A 74 -12.65 -6.42 -16.72
N LYS A 75 -13.21 -5.50 -17.54
CA LYS A 75 -12.40 -4.51 -18.29
C LYS A 75 -11.54 -3.64 -17.39
N MET A 76 -12.11 -3.15 -16.27
CA MET A 76 -11.35 -2.34 -15.29
C MET A 76 -10.20 -3.14 -14.70
N GLY A 77 -10.44 -4.40 -14.33
CA GLY A 77 -9.42 -5.27 -13.79
C GLY A 77 -8.24 -5.48 -14.74
N VAL A 78 -8.51 -5.73 -16.03
CA VAL A 78 -7.44 -5.90 -17.04
C VAL A 78 -6.62 -4.62 -17.24
N GLN A 79 -7.22 -3.45 -17.10
CA GLN A 79 -6.57 -2.15 -17.35
C GLN A 79 -5.84 -1.59 -16.12
N THR A 80 -5.94 -2.22 -14.98
CA THR A 80 -5.33 -1.77 -13.72
C THR A 80 -4.19 -2.69 -13.27
N ARG A 81 -3.41 -2.21 -12.30
CA ARG A 81 -2.31 -2.97 -11.68
C ARG A 81 -2.74 -3.53 -10.32
N GLU A 82 -1.92 -4.45 -9.80
CA GLU A 82 -2.13 -4.95 -8.44
C GLU A 82 -1.96 -3.81 -7.39
N PRO A 83 -2.80 -3.79 -6.38
CA PRO A 83 -3.84 -4.74 -5.99
C PRO A 83 -5.22 -4.46 -6.59
N ILE A 84 -5.41 -3.33 -7.29
CA ILE A 84 -6.70 -2.90 -7.88
C ILE A 84 -7.19 -3.89 -8.94
N LYS A 85 -6.26 -4.45 -9.70
CA LYS A 85 -6.54 -5.53 -10.65
C LYS A 85 -7.26 -6.71 -9.98
N THR A 86 -6.69 -7.23 -8.90
CA THR A 86 -7.29 -8.35 -8.15
C THR A 86 -8.69 -8.00 -7.65
N LEU A 87 -8.91 -6.79 -7.13
CA LEU A 87 -10.21 -6.33 -6.66
C LEU A 87 -11.28 -6.46 -7.75
N PHE A 88 -11.06 -5.85 -8.91
CA PHE A 88 -12.07 -5.80 -9.98
C PHE A 88 -12.23 -7.14 -10.69
N LEU A 89 -11.14 -7.89 -10.97
CA LEU A 89 -11.24 -9.21 -11.60
C LEU A 89 -11.95 -10.21 -10.70
N HIS A 90 -11.66 -10.18 -9.40
CA HIS A 90 -12.35 -11.07 -8.46
C HIS A 90 -13.84 -10.74 -8.38
N ALA A 91 -14.19 -9.45 -8.27
CA ALA A 91 -15.58 -9.03 -8.25
C ALA A 91 -16.32 -9.43 -9.55
N ALA A 92 -15.72 -9.23 -10.72
CA ALA A 92 -16.30 -9.65 -11.99
C ALA A 92 -16.59 -11.16 -12.02
N LYS A 93 -15.58 -11.97 -11.64
CA LYS A 93 -15.70 -13.43 -11.63
C LYS A 93 -16.79 -13.94 -10.68
N GLN A 94 -16.98 -13.28 -9.53
CA GLN A 94 -18.02 -13.65 -8.57
C GLN A 94 -19.42 -13.40 -9.08
N MET A 95 -19.63 -12.43 -9.97
CA MET A 95 -20.91 -12.13 -10.59
C MET A 95 -21.26 -13.05 -11.75
N GLU A 96 -20.26 -13.73 -12.36
CA GLU A 96 -20.47 -14.64 -13.48
C GLU A 96 -21.04 -16.00 -13.04
N PRO A 97 -21.81 -16.69 -13.93
CA PRO A 97 -22.22 -18.08 -13.69
C PRO A 97 -21.00 -19.01 -13.54
N PRO A 98 -21.04 -20.05 -12.71
CA PRO A 98 -22.17 -20.54 -11.92
C PRO A 98 -22.38 -19.86 -10.58
N LEU A 99 -21.49 -18.93 -10.17
CA LEU A 99 -21.53 -18.30 -8.84
C LEU A 99 -22.73 -17.33 -8.71
N GLY A 100 -22.86 -16.38 -9.64
CA GLY A 100 -24.03 -15.50 -9.74
C GLY A 100 -24.29 -14.62 -8.51
N HIS A 101 -23.24 -14.27 -7.75
CA HIS A 101 -23.37 -13.40 -6.59
C HIS A 101 -23.81 -11.99 -6.98
N THR A 102 -24.44 -11.28 -6.07
CA THR A 102 -24.83 -9.89 -6.25
C THR A 102 -23.61 -8.99 -6.45
N ALA A 103 -23.79 -7.85 -7.12
CA ALA A 103 -22.71 -6.86 -7.28
C ALA A 103 -22.10 -6.42 -5.96
N ARG A 104 -22.95 -6.28 -4.91
CA ARG A 104 -22.54 -5.95 -3.55
C ARG A 104 -21.60 -7.01 -2.97
N GLU A 105 -22.05 -8.26 -2.92
CA GLU A 105 -21.26 -9.37 -2.35
C GLU A 105 -19.94 -9.56 -3.11
N SER A 106 -20.01 -9.49 -4.42
CA SER A 106 -18.86 -9.63 -5.31
C SER A 106 -17.82 -8.54 -5.09
N LEU A 107 -18.24 -7.28 -4.98
CA LEU A 107 -17.33 -6.17 -4.72
C LEU A 107 -16.74 -6.24 -3.30
N GLN A 108 -17.53 -6.59 -2.29
CA GLN A 108 -17.05 -6.80 -0.93
C GLN A 108 -15.98 -7.90 -0.87
N SER A 109 -16.23 -9.03 -1.51
CA SER A 109 -15.27 -10.14 -1.61
C SER A 109 -13.97 -9.71 -2.32
N GLY A 110 -14.10 -8.94 -3.41
CA GLY A 110 -12.93 -8.39 -4.12
C GLY A 110 -12.10 -7.43 -3.25
N ILE A 111 -12.76 -6.58 -2.47
CA ILE A 111 -12.12 -5.68 -1.50
C ILE A 111 -11.36 -6.51 -0.45
N GLU A 112 -11.99 -7.49 0.15
CA GLU A 112 -11.35 -8.34 1.18
C GLU A 112 -10.11 -9.04 0.64
N GLN A 113 -10.16 -9.56 -0.57
CA GLN A 113 -9.03 -10.27 -1.16
C GLN A 113 -7.86 -9.35 -1.54
N ALA A 114 -8.13 -8.14 -1.99
CA ALA A 114 -7.11 -7.23 -2.49
C ALA A 114 -6.53 -6.30 -1.41
N TRP A 115 -7.33 -5.95 -0.39
CA TRP A 115 -6.98 -4.87 0.53
C TRP A 115 -5.74 -5.14 1.36
N GLY A 116 -5.56 -6.36 1.85
CA GLY A 116 -4.40 -6.76 2.64
C GLY A 116 -3.06 -6.66 1.91
N LYS A 117 -3.09 -6.60 0.57
CA LYS A 117 -1.91 -6.43 -0.29
C LYS A 117 -1.71 -4.98 -0.74
N SER A 118 -2.61 -4.09 -0.35
CA SER A 118 -2.57 -2.67 -0.71
C SER A 118 -1.83 -1.83 0.34
N ALA A 119 -1.43 -0.63 -0.07
CA ALA A 119 -0.93 0.40 0.83
C ALA A 119 -2.06 1.34 1.32
N MET A 120 -3.31 1.10 0.88
CA MET A 120 -4.49 1.88 1.26
C MET A 120 -4.90 1.55 2.71
N LYS A 121 -5.52 2.52 3.37
CA LYS A 121 -5.93 2.44 4.78
C LYS A 121 -7.41 2.05 4.95
N ALA A 122 -7.87 2.06 6.19
CA ALA A 122 -9.25 1.71 6.53
C ALA A 122 -10.27 2.72 5.97
N ASP A 123 -9.91 4.01 5.92
CA ASP A 123 -10.80 5.07 5.43
C ASP A 123 -11.18 4.85 3.96
N GLU A 124 -10.21 4.55 3.11
CA GLU A 124 -10.48 4.24 1.70
C GLU A 124 -11.23 2.91 1.52
N ARG A 125 -10.95 1.94 2.40
CA ARG A 125 -11.72 0.68 2.40
C ARG A 125 -13.19 0.93 2.68
N GLU A 126 -13.49 1.78 3.65
CA GLU A 126 -14.86 2.13 4.01
C GLU A 126 -15.59 2.81 2.85
N VAL A 127 -14.93 3.73 2.14
CA VAL A 127 -15.50 4.36 0.92
C VAL A 127 -15.90 3.31 -0.11
N MET A 128 -15.04 2.31 -0.36
CA MET A 128 -15.32 1.25 -1.32
C MET A 128 -16.42 0.29 -0.82
N LEU A 129 -16.49 0.01 0.47
CA LEU A 129 -17.57 -0.78 1.05
C LEU A 129 -18.91 -0.04 0.93
N GLN A 130 -18.96 1.26 1.23
CA GLN A 130 -20.17 2.08 1.04
C GLN A 130 -20.62 2.10 -0.42
N LEU A 131 -19.69 2.23 -1.36
CA LEU A 131 -20.01 2.14 -2.79
C LEU A 131 -20.63 0.78 -3.15
N SER A 132 -20.19 -0.32 -2.53
CA SER A 132 -20.72 -1.66 -2.82
C SER A 132 -22.22 -1.79 -2.55
N TYR A 133 -22.78 -1.02 -1.62
CA TYR A 133 -24.21 -1.06 -1.29
C TYR A 133 -25.10 -0.46 -2.38
N SER A 134 -24.60 0.46 -3.18
CA SER A 134 -25.37 1.14 -4.21
C SER A 134 -25.20 0.52 -5.59
N LEU A 135 -24.09 -0.20 -5.84
CA LEU A 135 -23.84 -0.85 -7.11
C LEU A 135 -24.75 -2.06 -7.33
N GLY A 136 -25.45 -2.07 -8.48
CA GLY A 136 -26.30 -3.17 -8.90
C GLY A 136 -27.72 -3.17 -8.31
N THR A 137 -28.03 -2.29 -7.35
CA THR A 137 -29.35 -2.21 -6.70
C THR A 137 -30.14 -0.96 -7.05
N SER A 138 -29.48 0.12 -7.44
CA SER A 138 -30.08 1.39 -7.81
C SER A 138 -30.09 1.59 -9.32
N ASP A 139 -30.81 2.61 -9.79
CA ASP A 139 -30.81 2.98 -11.19
C ASP A 139 -29.45 3.55 -11.64
N ARG A 140 -29.26 3.73 -12.96
CA ARG A 140 -27.98 4.19 -13.51
C ARG A 140 -27.56 5.57 -12.98
N GLN A 141 -28.54 6.46 -12.80
CA GLN A 141 -28.27 7.82 -12.37
C GLN A 141 -27.79 7.83 -10.91
N ASP A 142 -28.42 7.05 -10.06
CA ASP A 142 -28.02 6.90 -8.66
C ASP A 142 -26.66 6.19 -8.54
N GLN A 143 -26.42 5.12 -9.32
CA GLN A 143 -25.10 4.47 -9.34
C GLN A 143 -24.00 5.45 -9.71
N THR A 144 -24.20 6.25 -10.75
CA THR A 144 -23.25 7.27 -11.19
C THR A 144 -22.98 8.31 -10.10
N LYS A 145 -24.01 8.77 -9.41
CA LYS A 145 -23.92 9.70 -8.30
C LYS A 145 -23.09 9.13 -7.16
N HIS A 146 -23.34 7.89 -6.77
CA HIS A 146 -22.59 7.22 -5.71
C HIS A 146 -21.13 6.98 -6.09
N ILE A 147 -20.84 6.61 -7.34
CA ILE A 147 -19.46 6.49 -7.85
C ILE A 147 -18.77 7.87 -7.80
N SER A 148 -19.45 8.94 -8.21
CA SER A 148 -18.91 10.30 -8.16
C SER A 148 -18.57 10.73 -6.74
N LEU A 149 -19.42 10.44 -5.76
CA LEU A 149 -19.15 10.71 -4.34
C LEU A 149 -17.94 9.92 -3.82
N ALA A 150 -17.86 8.63 -4.17
CA ALA A 150 -16.71 7.80 -3.80
C ALA A 150 -15.40 8.35 -4.40
N ILE A 151 -15.43 8.77 -5.67
CA ILE A 151 -14.27 9.41 -6.33
C ILE A 151 -13.84 10.67 -5.57
N GLN A 152 -14.77 11.55 -5.17
CA GLN A 152 -14.45 12.77 -4.44
C GLN A 152 -13.81 12.47 -3.08
N GLN A 153 -14.34 11.49 -2.35
CA GLN A 153 -13.78 11.05 -1.07
C GLN A 153 -12.37 10.47 -1.25
N LEU A 154 -12.17 9.61 -2.25
CA LEU A 154 -10.86 9.04 -2.57
C LEU A 154 -9.85 10.10 -3.03
N MET A 155 -10.27 11.14 -3.76
CA MET A 155 -9.40 12.27 -4.12
C MET A 155 -8.94 13.06 -2.89
N HIS A 156 -9.81 13.21 -1.90
CA HIS A 156 -9.43 13.82 -0.62
C HIS A 156 -8.37 12.97 0.10
N GLU A 157 -8.57 11.66 0.16
CA GLU A 157 -7.58 10.73 0.75
C GLU A 157 -6.27 10.68 -0.05
N GLU A 158 -6.34 10.79 -1.39
CA GLU A 158 -5.13 10.90 -2.22
C GLU A 158 -4.31 12.15 -1.88
N SER A 159 -4.98 13.31 -1.72
CA SER A 159 -4.31 14.56 -1.32
C SER A 159 -3.61 14.43 0.04
N ARG A 160 -4.28 13.79 1.02
CA ARG A 160 -3.68 13.48 2.32
C ARG A 160 -2.49 12.53 2.19
N ALA A 161 -2.62 11.49 1.35
CA ALA A 161 -1.54 10.54 1.11
C ALA A 161 -0.31 11.19 0.46
N GLN A 162 -0.51 12.16 -0.44
CA GLN A 162 0.57 12.96 -1.03
C GLN A 162 1.27 13.85 0.01
N ALA A 163 0.51 14.50 0.87
CA ALA A 163 1.06 15.31 1.96
C ALA A 163 1.90 14.45 2.93
N ASP A 164 1.39 13.27 3.30
CA ASP A 164 2.12 12.28 4.10
C ASP A 164 3.42 11.87 3.41
N GLN A 165 3.39 11.52 2.12
CA GLN A 165 4.57 11.15 1.35
C GLN A 165 5.63 12.26 1.38
N MET A 166 5.26 13.51 1.07
CA MET A 166 6.19 14.65 1.08
C MET A 166 6.81 14.89 2.46
N LYS A 167 6.01 14.74 3.52
CA LYS A 167 6.49 14.86 4.90
C LYS A 167 7.54 13.79 5.23
N TYR A 168 7.27 12.53 4.85
CA TYR A 168 8.20 11.42 5.09
C TYR A 168 9.49 11.54 4.26
N GLU A 169 9.41 12.00 3.02
CA GLU A 169 10.61 12.26 2.20
C GLU A 169 11.50 13.33 2.82
N ARG A 170 10.92 14.42 3.32
CA ARG A 170 11.67 15.48 4.01
C ARG A 170 12.32 14.97 5.30
N MET A 171 11.57 14.23 6.12
CA MET A 171 12.10 13.64 7.35
C MET A 171 13.22 12.64 7.08
N SER A 172 13.10 11.80 6.06
CA SER A 172 14.12 10.82 5.70
C SER A 172 15.41 11.50 5.25
N ARG A 173 15.33 12.59 4.48
CA ARG A 173 16.51 13.38 4.09
C ARG A 173 17.20 14.02 5.30
N SER A 174 16.44 14.62 6.21
CA SER A 174 16.99 15.24 7.42
C SER A 174 17.63 14.23 8.36
N LEU A 175 17.01 13.06 8.56
CA LEU A 175 17.56 11.97 9.34
C LEU A 175 18.83 11.40 8.71
N GLY A 176 18.87 11.24 7.39
CA GLY A 176 20.06 10.78 6.68
C GLY A 176 21.26 11.72 6.87
N MET A 177 21.05 13.06 6.81
CA MET A 177 22.10 14.04 7.10
C MET A 177 22.57 13.96 8.56
N LEU A 178 21.65 13.85 9.53
CA LEU A 178 22.01 13.77 10.95
C LEU A 178 22.78 12.50 11.29
N VAL A 179 22.37 11.36 10.74
CA VAL A 179 23.08 10.09 10.92
C VAL A 179 24.46 10.14 10.27
N GLY A 180 24.56 10.71 9.07
CA GLY A 180 25.85 10.91 8.40
C GLY A 180 26.79 11.80 9.22
N ALA A 181 26.32 12.91 9.76
CA ALA A 181 27.08 13.80 10.63
C ALA A 181 27.52 13.11 11.94
N LEU A 182 26.62 12.32 12.54
CA LEU A 182 26.95 11.56 13.77
C LEU A 182 28.06 10.53 13.53
N ILE A 183 28.02 9.83 12.39
CA ILE A 183 29.07 8.85 12.02
C ILE A 183 30.41 9.54 11.83
N VAL A 184 30.45 10.70 11.16
CA VAL A 184 31.70 11.48 11.00
C VAL A 184 32.25 11.92 12.34
N ILE A 185 31.41 12.38 13.29
CA ILE A 185 31.83 12.79 14.64
C ILE A 185 32.35 11.60 15.47
N LEU A 186 31.81 10.39 15.26
CA LEU A 186 32.24 9.19 15.99
C LEU A 186 33.56 8.61 15.46
N ILE A 187 33.91 8.88 14.20
CA ILE A 187 35.12 8.38 13.56
C ILE A 187 36.31 9.35 13.76
N PHE A 188 36.04 10.65 13.93
CA PHE A 188 37.02 11.69 14.22
C PHE A 188 37.14 11.99 15.71
#